data_c1ca19346592261b9e343b2530dda125
#
_entry.id   c1ca19346592261b9e343b2530dda125
#
_cell.length_a   1.000
_cell.length_b   1.000
_cell.length_c   1.000
_cell.angle_alpha   90.00
_cell.angle_beta   90.00
_cell.angle_gamma   90.00
#
_symmetry.space_group_name_H-M   'P 1'
#
loop_
_entity.id
_entity.type
_entity.pdbx_description
1 polymer ?
#
loop_
_entity_poly.entity_id
_entity_poly.type
_entity_poly.pdbx_seq_one_letter_code
_entity_poly.pdbx_strand_id
1 'polypeptide(L)'
;MKDYMSGSELRQYLHISTRKMKYLMDHNYIPHENTGHTTHKYRVLVEDAEKFKFRMDNEIGFLAELNGMFSNRTEWHPIPLIEVTEENCNAFRQWLEKEWAELPDALPTQTAAELVGHNPQSIHKLIKENVLHGIKIGAVQYIPKTEFISYMASPKKLATPRTEKYQELIKAFKYKQRREHENEQRRCKRKMQRDNGID
;
A
#
# COMPACT_ATOMS: atom_id res chain seq x y z
N MET A 1 5.60 -30.05 -35.98
CA MET A 1 5.00 -29.49 -34.77
C MET A 1 5.92 -29.88 -33.61
N LYS A 2 6.15 -29.00 -32.64
CA LYS A 2 6.88 -29.42 -31.43
C LYS A 2 5.94 -30.20 -30.55
N ASP A 3 6.30 -31.41 -30.18
CA ASP A 3 5.48 -32.27 -29.31
C ASP A 3 5.64 -31.91 -27.84
N TYR A 4 6.63 -31.08 -27.48
CA TYR A 4 6.99 -30.72 -26.09
C TYR A 4 7.20 -29.23 -25.92
N MET A 5 6.84 -28.75 -24.75
CA MET A 5 7.10 -27.41 -24.24
C MET A 5 8.19 -27.47 -23.16
N SER A 6 9.10 -26.50 -23.17
CA SER A 6 9.98 -26.21 -22.02
C SER A 6 9.22 -25.52 -20.90
N GLY A 7 9.75 -25.50 -19.67
CA GLY A 7 9.13 -24.77 -18.58
C GLY A 7 8.89 -23.28 -18.87
N SER A 8 9.76 -22.65 -19.67
CA SER A 8 9.61 -21.24 -20.09
C SER A 8 8.43 -21.06 -21.05
N GLU A 9 8.31 -21.93 -22.04
CA GLU A 9 7.19 -21.92 -23.01
C GLU A 9 5.86 -22.22 -22.31
N LEU A 10 5.84 -23.20 -21.40
CA LEU A 10 4.66 -23.53 -20.58
C LEU A 10 4.20 -22.35 -19.73
N ARG A 11 5.15 -21.66 -19.08
CA ARG A 11 4.85 -20.46 -18.29
C ARG A 11 4.15 -19.38 -19.11
N GLN A 12 4.65 -19.14 -20.33
CA GLN A 12 4.07 -18.16 -21.25
C GLN A 12 2.67 -18.63 -21.73
N TYR A 13 2.54 -19.88 -22.05
CA TYR A 13 1.29 -20.46 -22.53
C TYR A 13 0.17 -20.42 -21.48
N LEU A 14 0.50 -20.71 -20.21
CA LEU A 14 -0.45 -20.67 -19.09
C LEU A 14 -0.62 -19.28 -18.47
N HIS A 15 0.14 -18.27 -18.90
CA HIS A 15 0.16 -16.90 -18.32
C HIS A 15 0.40 -16.89 -16.80
N ILE A 16 1.30 -17.74 -16.29
CA ILE A 16 1.61 -17.85 -14.88
C ILE A 16 3.03 -17.36 -14.54
N SER A 17 3.27 -17.05 -13.24
CA SER A 17 4.61 -16.67 -12.78
C SER A 17 5.58 -17.85 -12.77
N THR A 18 6.89 -17.57 -12.87
CA THR A 18 7.94 -18.61 -12.77
C THR A 18 7.85 -19.41 -11.48
N ARG A 19 7.50 -18.75 -10.36
CA ARG A 19 7.33 -19.38 -9.05
C ARG A 19 6.15 -20.35 -9.06
N LYS A 20 5.00 -19.94 -9.61
CA LYS A 20 3.82 -20.81 -9.73
C LYS A 20 4.10 -22.00 -10.67
N MET A 21 4.75 -21.76 -11.83
CA MET A 21 5.12 -22.83 -12.75
C MET A 21 6.03 -23.87 -12.06
N LYS A 22 7.08 -23.42 -11.37
CA LYS A 22 7.98 -24.31 -10.63
C LYS A 22 7.24 -25.16 -9.59
N TYR A 23 6.35 -24.54 -8.82
CA TYR A 23 5.53 -25.23 -7.83
C TYR A 23 4.65 -26.31 -8.46
N LEU A 24 3.96 -26.00 -9.58
CA LEU A 24 3.11 -26.96 -10.28
C LEU A 24 3.91 -28.18 -10.80
N MET A 25 5.16 -27.95 -11.24
CA MET A 25 6.06 -29.03 -11.64
C MET A 25 6.55 -29.87 -10.44
N ASP A 26 7.09 -29.22 -9.44
CA ASP A 26 7.65 -29.87 -8.25
C ASP A 26 6.60 -30.69 -7.48
N HIS A 27 5.30 -30.35 -7.59
CA HIS A 27 4.18 -31.07 -7.00
C HIS A 27 3.38 -31.95 -7.97
N ASN A 28 3.93 -32.18 -9.17
CA ASN A 28 3.33 -33.05 -10.20
C ASN A 28 1.88 -32.73 -10.60
N TYR A 29 1.49 -31.43 -10.57
CA TYR A 29 0.18 -31.00 -11.07
C TYR A 29 0.05 -31.16 -12.59
N ILE A 30 1.18 -31.10 -13.30
CA ILE A 30 1.27 -31.33 -14.75
C ILE A 30 2.27 -32.46 -14.98
N PRO A 31 1.91 -33.51 -15.75
CA PRO A 31 2.85 -34.54 -16.14
C PRO A 31 4.06 -33.92 -16.87
N HIS A 32 5.25 -34.31 -16.46
CA HIS A 32 6.46 -33.76 -17.06
C HIS A 32 7.66 -34.71 -16.93
N GLU A 33 8.62 -34.55 -17.82
CA GLU A 33 9.92 -35.18 -17.74
C GLU A 33 10.96 -34.23 -17.16
N ASN A 34 11.81 -34.74 -16.28
CA ASN A 34 12.96 -33.99 -15.78
C ASN A 34 14.16 -34.31 -16.66
N THR A 35 14.66 -33.31 -17.40
CA THR A 35 15.77 -33.50 -18.34
C THR A 35 17.15 -33.56 -17.69
N GLY A 36 17.25 -33.28 -16.37
CA GLY A 36 18.52 -33.17 -15.65
C GLY A 36 19.33 -31.91 -15.91
N HIS A 37 18.91 -31.04 -16.82
CA HIS A 37 19.56 -29.76 -17.10
C HIS A 37 19.08 -28.65 -16.17
N THR A 38 19.94 -27.78 -15.70
CA THR A 38 19.60 -26.67 -14.81
C THR A 38 18.71 -25.61 -15.48
N THR A 39 18.91 -25.36 -16.76
CA THR A 39 18.23 -24.29 -17.52
C THR A 39 16.92 -24.73 -18.15
N HIS A 40 16.82 -26.01 -18.56
CA HIS A 40 15.64 -26.60 -19.22
C HIS A 40 15.18 -27.85 -18.46
N LYS A 41 15.04 -27.69 -17.15
CA LYS A 41 14.76 -28.79 -16.22
C LYS A 41 13.51 -29.59 -16.57
N TYR A 42 12.46 -28.93 -17.04
CA TYR A 42 11.16 -29.54 -17.29
C TYR A 42 10.83 -29.62 -18.77
N ARG A 43 10.28 -30.75 -19.18
CA ARG A 43 9.76 -31.02 -20.51
C ARG A 43 8.33 -31.56 -20.39
N VAL A 44 7.37 -30.85 -20.98
CA VAL A 44 5.94 -31.14 -20.85
C VAL A 44 5.38 -31.43 -22.23
N LEU A 45 4.56 -32.46 -22.38
CA LEU A 45 3.83 -32.72 -23.64
C LEU A 45 2.84 -31.58 -23.88
N VAL A 46 2.76 -31.12 -25.12
CA VAL A 46 1.82 -30.07 -25.53
C VAL A 46 0.39 -30.43 -25.16
N GLU A 47 0.02 -31.68 -25.37
CA GLU A 47 -1.32 -32.22 -25.05
C GLU A 47 -1.65 -32.09 -23.54
N ASP A 48 -0.69 -32.37 -22.66
CA ASP A 48 -0.89 -32.26 -21.21
C ASP A 48 -0.97 -30.78 -20.76
N ALA A 49 -0.20 -29.90 -21.40
CA ALA A 49 -0.32 -28.47 -21.19
C ALA A 49 -1.67 -27.91 -21.60
N GLU A 50 -2.20 -28.37 -22.74
CA GLU A 50 -3.53 -28.00 -23.24
C GLU A 50 -4.65 -28.50 -22.33
N LYS A 51 -4.61 -29.77 -21.92
CA LYS A 51 -5.55 -30.33 -20.93
C LYS A 51 -5.53 -29.55 -19.62
N PHE A 52 -4.35 -29.19 -19.13
CA PHE A 52 -4.21 -28.44 -17.89
C PHE A 52 -4.78 -27.03 -18.05
N LYS A 53 -4.49 -26.36 -19.16
CA LYS A 53 -5.04 -25.02 -19.44
C LYS A 53 -6.56 -25.08 -19.55
N PHE A 54 -7.12 -26.06 -20.25
CA PHE A 54 -8.56 -26.24 -20.36
C PHE A 54 -9.23 -26.37 -18.99
N ARG A 55 -8.61 -27.13 -18.08
CA ARG A 55 -9.10 -27.25 -16.70
C ARG A 55 -9.01 -25.93 -15.95
N MET A 56 -7.91 -25.18 -16.08
CA MET A 56 -7.75 -23.85 -15.47
C MET A 56 -8.84 -22.87 -15.92
N ASP A 57 -9.22 -22.92 -17.21
CA ASP A 57 -10.13 -21.95 -17.81
C ASP A 57 -11.61 -22.32 -17.57
N ASN A 58 -11.95 -23.61 -17.40
CA ASN A 58 -13.33 -24.08 -17.37
C ASN A 58 -13.76 -24.74 -16.05
N GLU A 59 -12.84 -25.19 -15.21
CA GLU A 59 -13.16 -25.90 -13.96
C GLU A 59 -13.17 -24.92 -12.77
N ILE A 60 -14.36 -24.64 -12.25
CA ILE A 60 -14.53 -23.72 -11.11
C ILE A 60 -13.86 -24.33 -9.88
N GLY A 61 -12.95 -23.57 -9.26
CA GLY A 61 -12.23 -24.00 -8.05
C GLY A 61 -10.97 -24.82 -8.33
N PHE A 62 -10.63 -25.08 -9.60
CA PHE A 62 -9.34 -25.71 -9.94
C PHE A 62 -8.17 -24.85 -9.45
N LEU A 63 -7.27 -25.40 -8.67
CA LEU A 63 -6.15 -24.71 -8.00
C LEU A 63 -6.60 -23.61 -7.00
N ALA A 64 -7.79 -23.72 -6.42
CA ALA A 64 -8.27 -22.73 -5.43
C ALA A 64 -7.35 -22.65 -4.21
N GLU A 65 -6.71 -23.76 -3.81
CA GLU A 65 -5.72 -23.83 -2.74
C GLU A 65 -4.45 -23.01 -3.02
N LEU A 66 -4.18 -22.73 -4.28
CA LEU A 66 -3.02 -21.91 -4.69
C LEU A 66 -3.34 -20.42 -4.82
N ASN A 67 -4.58 -20.01 -4.56
CA ASN A 67 -4.96 -18.61 -4.64
C ASN A 67 -4.23 -17.79 -3.57
N GLY A 68 -3.57 -16.72 -4.02
CA GLY A 68 -2.77 -15.85 -3.14
C GLY A 68 -1.35 -16.34 -2.85
N MET A 69 -1.06 -17.65 -2.95
CA MET A 69 0.25 -18.23 -2.60
C MET A 69 1.42 -17.68 -3.44
N PHE A 70 1.18 -17.32 -4.70
CA PHE A 70 2.19 -16.79 -5.63
C PHE A 70 1.99 -15.32 -5.98
N SER A 71 1.01 -14.66 -5.36
CA SER A 71 0.90 -13.23 -5.50
C SER A 71 2.12 -12.60 -4.81
N ASN A 72 2.85 -11.75 -5.54
CA ASN A 72 3.85 -10.86 -4.93
C ASN A 72 3.18 -9.74 -4.08
N ARG A 73 1.88 -9.74 -3.98
CA ARG A 73 1.15 -9.14 -2.89
C ARG A 73 1.30 -10.07 -1.68
N THR A 74 2.46 -10.05 -1.04
CA THR A 74 2.43 -9.96 0.40
C THR A 74 1.37 -8.90 0.64
N GLU A 75 0.25 -9.28 1.26
CA GLU A 75 -0.62 -8.29 1.86
C GLU A 75 0.31 -7.54 2.79
N TRP A 76 0.84 -6.44 2.26
CA TRP A 76 1.64 -5.54 3.05
C TRP A 76 0.62 -4.90 3.98
N HIS A 77 0.46 -5.48 5.16
CA HIS A 77 -0.21 -4.87 6.28
C HIS A 77 0.86 -4.01 6.97
N PRO A 78 0.99 -2.73 6.56
CA PRO A 78 1.88 -1.86 7.30
C PRO A 78 1.34 -1.82 8.71
N ILE A 79 2.21 -2.10 9.68
CA ILE A 79 1.88 -1.79 11.07
C ILE A 79 1.65 -0.27 11.10
N PRO A 80 0.45 0.19 11.43
CA PRO A 80 0.17 1.62 11.47
C PRO A 80 1.18 2.29 12.40
N LEU A 81 1.79 3.39 11.96
CA LEU A 81 2.73 4.16 12.79
C LEU A 81 2.04 4.78 14.00
N ILE A 82 0.73 4.92 13.94
CA ILE A 82 -0.15 5.40 15.00
C ILE A 82 -1.41 4.55 14.99
N GLU A 83 -2.03 4.35 16.15
CA GLU A 83 -3.32 3.69 16.26
C GLU A 83 -4.39 4.49 15.50
N VAL A 84 -5.13 3.80 14.63
CA VAL A 84 -6.11 4.45 13.75
C VAL A 84 -7.46 4.52 14.47
N THR A 85 -7.60 5.56 15.28
CA THR A 85 -8.85 5.93 15.95
C THR A 85 -9.39 7.24 15.39
N GLU A 86 -10.65 7.53 15.58
CA GLU A 86 -11.27 8.79 15.17
C GLU A 86 -10.60 9.98 15.86
N GLU A 87 -10.27 9.82 17.14
CA GLU A 87 -9.56 10.81 17.93
C GLU A 87 -8.19 11.14 17.34
N ASN A 88 -7.38 10.12 17.02
CA ASN A 88 -6.07 10.31 16.40
C ASN A 88 -6.17 10.90 14.99
N CYS A 89 -7.17 10.53 14.21
CA CYS A 89 -7.44 11.14 12.90
C CYS A 89 -7.75 12.64 13.02
N ASN A 90 -8.60 13.02 13.97
CA ASN A 90 -8.98 14.40 14.22
C ASN A 90 -7.78 15.21 14.77
N ALA A 91 -7.04 14.67 15.71
CA ALA A 91 -5.84 15.30 16.27
C ALA A 91 -4.76 15.49 15.19
N PHE A 92 -4.53 14.51 14.33
CA PHE A 92 -3.59 14.63 13.21
C PHE A 92 -4.03 15.66 12.18
N ARG A 93 -5.34 15.75 11.88
CA ARG A 93 -5.90 16.80 11.01
C ARG A 93 -5.61 18.19 11.56
N GLN A 94 -5.93 18.44 12.84
CA GLN A 94 -5.68 19.73 13.50
C GLN A 94 -4.18 20.07 13.54
N TRP A 95 -3.34 19.06 13.69
CA TRP A 95 -1.91 19.25 13.62
C TRP A 95 -1.44 19.65 12.22
N LEU A 96 -1.92 18.98 11.16
CA LEU A 96 -1.62 19.34 9.77
C LEU A 96 -2.12 20.74 9.41
N GLU A 97 -3.30 21.15 9.89
CA GLU A 97 -3.83 22.50 9.71
C GLU A 97 -2.89 23.57 10.27
N LYS A 98 -2.28 23.30 11.42
CA LYS A 98 -1.27 24.20 12.04
C LYS A 98 0.06 24.16 11.31
N GLU A 99 0.53 22.98 10.94
CA GLU A 99 1.81 22.77 10.27
C GLU A 99 1.82 23.40 8.87
N TRP A 100 0.69 23.38 8.20
CA TRP A 100 0.51 23.93 6.85
C TRP A 100 -0.27 25.25 6.85
N ALA A 101 -0.29 25.98 7.97
CA ALA A 101 -1.03 27.23 8.10
C ALA A 101 -0.59 28.27 7.07
N GLU A 102 0.72 28.36 6.81
CA GLU A 102 1.31 29.34 5.88
C GLU A 102 1.12 28.98 4.40
N LEU A 103 0.65 27.77 4.09
CA LEU A 103 0.40 27.38 2.72
C LEU A 103 -0.91 28.03 2.21
N PRO A 104 -1.01 28.33 0.90
CA PRO A 104 -2.22 28.89 0.31
C PRO A 104 -3.39 27.90 0.43
N ASP A 105 -4.63 28.43 0.47
CA ASP A 105 -5.84 27.61 0.60
C ASP A 105 -6.13 26.74 -0.64
N ALA A 106 -5.63 27.16 -1.78
CA ALA A 106 -5.63 26.38 -3.02
C ALA A 106 -4.20 25.89 -3.32
N LEU A 107 -3.98 24.59 -3.16
CA LEU A 107 -2.68 23.97 -3.40
C LEU A 107 -2.55 23.48 -4.84
N PRO A 108 -1.49 23.89 -5.58
CA PRO A 108 -1.15 23.21 -6.82
C PRO A 108 -0.96 21.70 -6.56
N THR A 109 -1.41 20.86 -7.48
CA THR A 109 -1.30 19.39 -7.34
C THR A 109 0.14 18.92 -7.17
N GLN A 110 1.10 19.63 -7.76
CA GLN A 110 2.52 19.37 -7.59
C GLN A 110 2.97 19.63 -6.15
N THR A 111 2.64 20.79 -5.60
CA THR A 111 2.97 21.15 -4.21
C THR A 111 2.34 20.16 -3.23
N ALA A 112 1.06 19.81 -3.42
CA ALA A 112 0.39 18.84 -2.60
C ALA A 112 1.08 17.45 -2.63
N ALA A 113 1.53 17.03 -3.79
CA ALA A 113 2.27 15.78 -3.95
C ALA A 113 3.64 15.84 -3.23
N GLU A 114 4.37 16.93 -3.37
CA GLU A 114 5.67 17.15 -2.73
C GLU A 114 5.60 17.16 -1.20
N LEU A 115 4.54 17.74 -0.62
CA LEU A 115 4.31 17.76 0.84
C LEU A 115 4.29 16.36 1.45
N VAL A 116 3.73 15.38 0.75
CA VAL A 116 3.57 14.01 1.24
C VAL A 116 4.44 13.00 0.50
N GLY A 117 5.32 13.45 -0.40
CA GLY A 117 6.21 12.57 -1.16
C GLY A 117 5.49 11.68 -2.19
N HIS A 118 4.34 12.11 -2.67
CA HIS A 118 3.61 11.42 -3.74
C HIS A 118 4.06 11.91 -5.12
N ASN A 119 3.80 11.08 -6.14
CA ASN A 119 3.88 11.54 -7.52
C ASN A 119 2.63 12.42 -7.82
N PRO A 120 2.77 13.57 -8.52
CA PRO A 120 1.63 14.41 -8.95
C PRO A 120 0.54 13.64 -9.68
N GLN A 121 0.91 12.64 -10.46
CA GLN A 121 -0.02 11.72 -11.14
C GLN A 121 -0.98 11.03 -10.16
N SER A 122 -0.52 10.73 -8.95
CA SER A 122 -1.36 10.11 -7.90
C SER A 122 -2.44 11.08 -7.41
N ILE A 123 -2.13 12.38 -7.33
CA ILE A 123 -3.11 13.42 -6.96
C ILE A 123 -4.12 13.60 -8.10
N HIS A 124 -3.65 13.65 -9.35
CA HIS A 124 -4.56 13.74 -10.51
C HIS A 124 -5.51 12.54 -10.59
N LYS A 125 -5.03 11.34 -10.23
CA LYS A 125 -5.88 10.14 -10.16
C LYS A 125 -6.98 10.29 -9.11
N LEU A 126 -6.65 10.83 -7.93
CA LEU A 126 -7.64 11.07 -6.87
C LEU A 126 -8.72 12.08 -7.30
N ILE A 127 -8.33 13.10 -8.07
CA ILE A 127 -9.28 14.06 -8.62
C ILE A 127 -10.18 13.39 -9.67
N LYS A 128 -9.61 12.58 -10.55
CA LYS A 128 -10.37 11.83 -11.57
C LYS A 128 -11.37 10.83 -10.94
N GLU A 129 -11.01 10.27 -9.80
CA GLU A 129 -11.84 9.33 -9.02
C GLU A 129 -12.84 10.04 -8.09
N ASN A 130 -12.94 11.38 -8.15
CA ASN A 130 -13.78 12.21 -7.29
C ASN A 130 -13.53 12.02 -5.77
N VAL A 131 -12.31 11.63 -5.41
CA VAL A 131 -11.87 11.54 -4.01
C VAL A 131 -11.42 12.90 -3.48
N LEU A 132 -10.86 13.74 -4.36
CA LEU A 132 -10.50 15.13 -4.12
C LEU A 132 -11.12 16.02 -5.21
N HIS A 133 -11.62 17.18 -4.83
CA HIS A 133 -12.08 18.17 -5.80
C HIS A 133 -10.89 18.92 -6.37
N GLY A 134 -10.87 19.09 -7.67
CA GLY A 134 -9.80 19.81 -8.35
C GLY A 134 -10.35 20.88 -9.27
N ILE A 135 -9.77 22.08 -9.21
CA ILE A 135 -10.10 23.21 -10.10
C ILE A 135 -8.90 23.46 -11.01
N LYS A 136 -9.13 23.51 -12.32
CA LYS A 136 -8.09 23.82 -13.30
C LYS A 136 -8.10 25.31 -13.61
N ILE A 137 -6.97 25.98 -13.38
CA ILE A 137 -6.76 27.39 -13.71
C ILE A 137 -5.56 27.46 -14.66
N GLY A 138 -5.84 27.77 -15.93
CA GLY A 138 -4.83 27.70 -16.96
C GLY A 138 -4.28 26.29 -17.18
N ALA A 139 -2.96 26.15 -17.07
CA ALA A 139 -2.28 24.87 -17.19
C ALA A 139 -2.15 24.12 -15.85
N VAL A 140 -2.47 24.76 -14.72
CA VAL A 140 -2.26 24.22 -13.38
C VAL A 140 -3.57 23.75 -12.77
N GLN A 141 -3.54 22.60 -12.13
CA GLN A 141 -4.66 22.07 -11.36
C GLN A 141 -4.42 22.29 -9.86
N TYR A 142 -5.44 22.80 -9.19
CA TYR A 142 -5.43 23.13 -7.77
C TYR A 142 -6.42 22.27 -7.01
N ILE A 143 -6.14 22.02 -5.74
CA ILE A 143 -7.02 21.32 -4.79
C ILE A 143 -7.21 22.17 -3.53
N PRO A 144 -8.37 22.14 -2.87
CA PRO A 144 -8.57 22.80 -1.58
C PRO A 144 -7.64 22.20 -0.51
N LYS A 145 -6.89 23.06 0.20
CA LYS A 145 -5.99 22.65 1.30
C LYS A 145 -6.73 21.86 2.38
N THR A 146 -7.89 22.35 2.80
CA THR A 146 -8.72 21.72 3.84
C THR A 146 -9.16 20.32 3.47
N GLU A 147 -9.53 20.10 2.21
CA GLU A 147 -9.93 18.78 1.71
C GLU A 147 -8.73 17.84 1.62
N PHE A 148 -7.60 18.34 1.15
CA PHE A 148 -6.35 17.57 1.10
C PHE A 148 -5.90 17.14 2.49
N ILE A 149 -5.94 18.04 3.49
CA ILE A 149 -5.65 17.73 4.89
C ILE A 149 -6.60 16.66 5.42
N SER A 150 -7.90 16.81 5.19
CA SER A 150 -8.91 15.82 5.62
C SER A 150 -8.66 14.45 5.00
N TYR A 151 -8.28 14.40 3.72
CA TYR A 151 -7.95 13.16 3.05
C TYR A 151 -6.68 12.52 3.63
N MET A 152 -5.62 13.30 3.88
CA MET A 152 -4.38 12.79 4.47
C MET A 152 -4.59 12.31 5.91
N ALA A 153 -5.48 12.93 6.68
CA ALA A 153 -5.84 12.51 8.03
C ALA A 153 -6.90 11.40 8.09
N SER A 154 -7.34 10.88 6.94
CA SER A 154 -8.35 9.82 6.92
C SER A 154 -7.82 8.48 7.47
N PRO A 155 -8.69 7.63 8.06
CA PRO A 155 -8.30 6.32 8.58
C PRO A 155 -7.56 5.46 7.56
N LYS A 156 -8.02 5.48 6.31
CA LYS A 156 -7.41 4.74 5.19
C LYS A 156 -5.96 5.16 4.93
N LYS A 157 -5.66 6.46 5.06
CA LYS A 157 -4.30 6.98 4.82
C LYS A 157 -3.38 6.73 6.00
N LEU A 158 -3.87 6.93 7.22
CA LEU A 158 -3.10 6.65 8.43
C LEU A 158 -2.79 5.16 8.60
N ALA A 159 -3.71 4.27 8.20
CA ALA A 159 -3.49 2.83 8.23
C ALA A 159 -2.39 2.37 7.25
N THR A 160 -2.19 3.09 6.13
CA THR A 160 -1.27 2.67 5.05
C THR A 160 -0.34 3.79 4.58
N PRO A 161 0.57 4.30 5.43
CA PRO A 161 1.51 5.37 5.07
C PRO A 161 2.56 4.82 4.09
N ARG A 162 2.42 5.13 2.79
CA ARG A 162 3.23 4.54 1.71
C ARG A 162 4.53 5.28 1.42
N THR A 163 4.60 6.58 1.68
CA THR A 163 5.75 7.42 1.36
C THR A 163 6.55 7.78 2.60
N GLU A 164 7.85 7.93 2.44
CA GLU A 164 8.75 8.27 3.54
C GLU A 164 8.39 9.63 4.15
N LYS A 165 8.18 10.66 3.34
CA LYS A 165 7.75 11.99 3.80
C LYS A 165 6.47 11.95 4.63
N TYR A 166 5.47 11.17 4.19
CA TYR A 166 4.24 11.04 4.95
C TYR A 166 4.45 10.28 6.27
N GLN A 167 5.33 9.27 6.28
CA GLN A 167 5.72 8.59 7.52
C GLN A 167 6.44 9.53 8.48
N GLU A 168 7.29 10.43 7.97
CA GLU A 168 7.97 11.45 8.79
C GLU A 168 6.97 12.43 9.41
N LEU A 169 5.95 12.87 8.67
CA LEU A 169 4.87 13.69 9.22
C LEU A 169 4.15 12.99 10.38
N ILE A 170 3.81 11.72 10.22
CA ILE A 170 3.17 10.94 11.30
C ILE A 170 4.10 10.79 12.51
N LYS A 171 5.39 10.55 12.29
CA LYS A 171 6.39 10.45 13.37
C LYS A 171 6.55 11.79 14.12
N ALA A 172 6.60 12.91 13.40
CA ALA A 172 6.67 14.26 13.97
C ALA A 172 5.44 14.56 14.84
N PHE A 173 4.25 14.25 14.34
CA PHE A 173 3.01 14.37 15.09
C PHE A 173 3.02 13.54 16.37
N LYS A 174 3.39 12.27 16.29
CA LYS A 174 3.48 11.35 17.44
C LYS A 174 4.48 11.86 18.50
N TYR A 175 5.63 12.37 18.04
CA TYR A 175 6.61 12.94 18.94
C TYR A 175 6.06 14.16 19.68
N LYS A 176 5.33 15.05 19.00
CA LYS A 176 4.70 16.22 19.60
C LYS A 176 3.62 15.83 20.60
N GLN A 177 2.72 14.90 20.27
CA GLN A 177 1.72 14.37 21.20
C GLN A 177 2.36 13.83 22.48
N ARG A 178 3.42 13.05 22.35
CA ARG A 178 4.14 12.50 23.51
C ARG A 178 4.69 13.61 24.41
N ARG A 179 5.34 14.61 23.84
CA ARG A 179 5.88 15.74 24.60
C ARG A 179 4.79 16.55 25.31
N GLU A 180 3.67 16.79 24.66
CA GLU A 180 2.53 17.49 25.25
C GLU A 180 1.98 16.69 26.43
N HIS A 181 1.78 15.39 26.30
CA HIS A 181 1.34 14.52 27.39
C HIS A 181 2.33 14.48 28.57
N GLU A 182 3.63 14.36 28.31
CA GLU A 182 4.66 14.40 29.35
C GLU A 182 4.67 15.75 30.11
N ASN A 183 4.50 16.85 29.37
CA ASN A 183 4.43 18.18 29.97
C ASN A 183 3.17 18.35 30.83
N GLU A 184 2.05 17.84 30.39
CA GLU A 184 0.79 17.90 31.14
C GLU A 184 0.86 17.06 32.42
N GLN A 185 1.42 15.87 32.36
CA GLN A 185 1.70 15.06 33.56
C GLN A 185 2.61 15.79 34.57
N ARG A 186 3.66 16.48 34.10
CA ARG A 186 4.53 17.27 34.96
C ARG A 186 3.78 18.44 35.59
N ARG A 187 2.91 19.11 34.86
CA ARG A 187 2.05 20.18 35.37
C ARG A 187 1.09 19.68 36.45
N CYS A 188 0.42 18.58 36.21
CA CYS A 188 -0.48 17.95 37.19
C CYS A 188 0.24 17.52 38.44
N LYS A 189 1.43 16.90 38.36
CA LYS A 189 2.24 16.53 39.53
C LYS A 189 2.63 17.75 40.37
N ARG A 190 3.07 18.85 39.73
CA ARG A 190 3.42 20.10 40.44
C ARG A 190 2.22 20.73 41.14
N LYS A 191 1.02 20.66 40.49
CA LYS A 191 -0.22 21.16 41.09
C LYS A 191 -0.60 20.34 42.32
N MET A 192 -0.58 19.03 42.24
CA MET A 192 -0.85 18.14 43.37
C MET A 192 0.11 18.34 44.54
N GLN A 193 1.40 18.59 44.28
CA GLN A 193 2.41 18.87 45.32
C GLN A 193 2.11 20.18 46.04
N ARG A 194 1.69 21.23 45.31
CA ARG A 194 1.30 22.51 45.93
C ARG A 194 0.03 22.38 46.76
N ASP A 195 -0.98 21.66 46.25
CA ASP A 195 -2.28 21.48 46.92
C ASP A 195 -2.14 20.61 48.20
N ASN A 196 -1.15 19.74 48.26
CA ASN A 196 -0.86 18.87 49.42
C ASN A 196 0.10 19.49 50.43
N GLY A 197 0.50 20.78 50.27
CA GLY A 197 1.32 21.53 51.27
C GLY A 197 2.72 20.94 51.49
N ILE A 198 3.26 20.25 50.50
CA ILE A 198 4.63 19.73 50.54
C ILE A 198 5.50 20.74 49.79
N ASP A 199 6.02 21.73 50.50
CA ASP A 199 7.15 22.58 50.08
C ASP A 199 8.47 21.91 50.46
#